data_f82ec0220e04ebc6d73d19d3cd577a53
#
_entry.id   f82ec0220e04ebc6d73d19d3cd577a53
#
_cell.length_a   1.000
_cell.length_b   1.000
_cell.length_c   1.000
_cell.angle_alpha   90.00
_cell.angle_beta   90.00
_cell.angle_gamma   90.00
#
_symmetry.space_group_name_H-M   'P 1'
#
loop_
_entity.id
_entity.type
_entity.pdbx_description
1 polymer ?
#
loop_
_entity_poly.entity_id
_entity_poly.type
_entity_poly.pdbx_seq_one_letter_code
_entity_poly.pdbx_strand_id
1 'polypeptide(L)'
;LGVRFVEGMQGDDPDYLQAAACAKHFAVHSGPESDRHHFNAIVSKQDLWETYLPAFRALVKEAGVEAVMGAYNRTNGEPCCGSKTLLKDILRDKWHFDGHVTSDCWAIKDFHTGHMVTDGPVESVALAVNNGCDLNCGDLYVYLEQAVAEGKLSEEKIDESLTRLYVTRMRLGMFDAEDQVPYNKVGYDVVDSAEMKALNLKVADSIMTLLKNDGTLPLDKSKLHTVGVIGPNADSRKALLGNYEGTASRYTTVLEGIEDYLGDDVKVRYSQGCHLYADNIHGLAESNELMSEVKGVCEESDVVIAVLGLDAGLEGEEGDQGNQFASGDKPNLKLPGHQEEVLKACVESGKPVVLVLLGGSALAVNYADEHANAILEAWYPGARGGEAVARALFGETNPQGKLPVTFYHSDRDLPEFTDYAMKGRTYRYMEKEALYPFGYGLSYTKFGFKNAAVSANEAGSDGLDVTVDVTNEGSVAGRESVEVYVKAERENTPNAQLKGLAK
;
A
#
# COMPACT_ATOMS: atom_id res chain seq x y z
N LEU A 1 4.23 -9.56 5.76
CA LEU A 1 3.75 -9.45 4.38
C LEU A 1 4.92 -9.39 3.40
N GLY A 2 5.81 -8.39 3.49
CA GLY A 2 6.93 -8.21 2.57
C GLY A 2 7.84 -9.44 2.45
N VAL A 3 8.16 -10.10 3.54
CA VAL A 3 8.96 -11.35 3.52
C VAL A 3 8.31 -12.41 2.63
N ARG A 4 7.01 -12.68 2.82
CA ARG A 4 6.28 -13.66 1.99
C ARG A 4 6.11 -13.23 0.53
N PHE A 5 6.06 -11.93 0.28
CA PHE A 5 6.04 -11.39 -1.08
C PHE A 5 7.37 -11.63 -1.80
N VAL A 6 8.50 -11.35 -1.14
CA VAL A 6 9.84 -11.62 -1.69
C VAL A 6 10.06 -13.10 -1.94
N GLU A 7 9.74 -13.95 -0.97
CA GLU A 7 9.83 -15.42 -1.11
C GLU A 7 9.00 -15.91 -2.31
N GLY A 8 7.77 -15.42 -2.45
CA GLY A 8 6.91 -15.80 -3.59
C GLY A 8 7.41 -15.29 -4.94
N MET A 9 8.03 -14.11 -4.99
CA MET A 9 8.64 -13.60 -6.23
C MET A 9 9.90 -14.35 -6.62
N GLN A 10 10.77 -14.65 -5.64
CA GLN A 10 12.08 -15.27 -5.90
C GLN A 10 11.99 -16.76 -6.13
N GLY A 11 10.89 -17.40 -5.71
CA GLY A 11 10.70 -18.85 -5.82
C GLY A 11 11.46 -19.63 -4.73
N ASP A 12 11.43 -20.94 -4.83
CA ASP A 12 11.96 -21.89 -3.83
C ASP A 12 13.11 -22.78 -4.35
N ASP A 13 13.57 -22.53 -5.58
CA ASP A 13 14.73 -23.26 -6.11
C ASP A 13 16.02 -22.75 -5.45
N PRO A 14 16.91 -23.66 -4.98
CA PRO A 14 18.11 -23.27 -4.26
C PRO A 14 19.16 -22.55 -5.11
N ASP A 15 19.18 -22.79 -6.40
CA ASP A 15 20.21 -22.28 -7.31
C ASP A 15 19.69 -21.15 -8.19
N TYR A 16 18.41 -21.16 -8.55
CA TYR A 16 17.82 -20.23 -9.49
C TYR A 16 16.71 -19.37 -8.84
N LEU A 17 16.67 -18.10 -9.25
CA LEU A 17 15.60 -17.18 -8.93
C LEU A 17 14.53 -17.18 -10.03
N GLN A 18 13.25 -17.21 -9.64
CA GLN A 18 12.14 -16.96 -10.55
C GLN A 18 12.14 -15.51 -11.04
N ALA A 19 12.36 -14.57 -10.11
CA ALA A 19 12.56 -13.14 -10.37
C ALA A 19 13.43 -12.56 -9.25
N ALA A 20 14.20 -11.52 -9.54
CA ALA A 20 14.93 -10.79 -8.52
C ALA A 20 14.02 -9.74 -7.86
N ALA A 21 13.63 -9.97 -6.61
CA ALA A 21 12.88 -8.99 -5.84
C ALA A 21 13.76 -7.81 -5.43
N CYS A 22 13.19 -6.58 -5.41
CA CYS A 22 13.89 -5.37 -5.01
C CYS A 22 13.15 -4.68 -3.86
N ALA A 23 13.81 -4.56 -2.71
CA ALA A 23 13.29 -3.80 -1.57
C ALA A 23 13.48 -2.29 -1.77
N LYS A 24 12.39 -1.50 -1.76
CA LYS A 24 12.46 -0.06 -2.01
C LYS A 24 11.52 0.76 -1.12
N HIS A 25 11.83 2.02 -0.89
CA HIS A 25 13.06 2.76 -1.23
C HIS A 25 13.90 2.94 0.04
N PHE A 26 15.14 2.51 0.03
CA PHE A 26 16.03 2.43 1.19
C PHE A 26 16.81 3.75 1.37
N ALA A 27 16.59 4.51 2.44
CA ALA A 27 15.60 4.42 3.50
C ALA A 27 15.09 5.82 3.84
N VAL A 28 14.01 5.86 4.66
CA VAL A 28 13.38 7.12 5.07
C VAL A 28 12.88 7.94 3.87
N HIS A 29 12.21 7.28 2.96
CA HIS A 29 11.60 7.82 1.75
C HIS A 29 10.34 8.62 2.10
N SER A 30 9.99 9.71 1.40
CA SER A 30 10.78 10.46 0.43
C SER A 30 10.72 11.97 0.70
N GLY A 31 9.95 12.43 1.68
CA GLY A 31 9.48 13.80 1.79
C GLY A 31 8.21 14.03 0.97
N PRO A 32 7.77 15.28 0.83
CA PRO A 32 6.74 15.65 -0.14
C PRO A 32 7.15 15.20 -1.54
N GLU A 33 6.21 14.67 -2.30
CA GLU A 33 6.50 14.11 -3.63
C GLU A 33 7.12 15.17 -4.56
N SER A 34 6.63 16.41 -4.49
CA SER A 34 7.17 17.55 -5.24
C SER A 34 8.60 17.98 -4.83
N ASP A 35 9.12 17.51 -3.69
CA ASP A 35 10.44 17.85 -3.16
C ASP A 35 11.38 16.65 -3.03
N ARG A 36 10.98 15.46 -3.49
CA ARG A 36 11.71 14.19 -3.30
C ARG A 36 13.17 14.25 -3.78
N HIS A 37 13.44 15.05 -4.82
CA HIS A 37 14.78 15.25 -5.39
C HIS A 37 15.68 16.20 -4.59
N HIS A 38 15.15 16.94 -3.60
CA HIS A 38 15.87 17.91 -2.79
C HIS A 38 15.78 17.60 -1.30
N PHE A 39 14.77 16.83 -0.89
CA PHE A 39 14.42 16.61 0.50
C PHE A 39 15.56 15.98 1.32
N ASN A 40 15.65 16.38 2.58
CA ASN A 40 16.56 15.80 3.55
C ASN A 40 15.77 15.33 4.78
N ALA A 41 15.45 14.04 4.84
CA ALA A 41 14.76 13.44 5.98
C ALA A 41 15.66 13.45 7.21
N ILE A 42 15.28 14.22 8.23
CA ILE A 42 15.99 14.26 9.51
C ILE A 42 15.28 13.31 10.49
N VAL A 43 16.00 12.30 10.94
CA VAL A 43 15.47 11.28 11.84
C VAL A 43 16.41 11.00 13.00
N SER A 44 15.84 10.74 14.18
CA SER A 44 16.59 10.26 15.33
C SER A 44 17.15 8.84 15.08
N LYS A 45 18.20 8.48 15.80
CA LYS A 45 18.71 7.10 15.77
C LYS A 45 17.63 6.10 16.20
N GLN A 46 16.78 6.46 17.17
CA GLN A 46 15.69 5.61 17.63
C GLN A 46 14.66 5.39 16.51
N ASP A 47 14.16 6.46 15.90
CA ASP A 47 13.16 6.34 14.84
C ASP A 47 13.69 5.56 13.62
N LEU A 48 14.97 5.81 13.27
CA LEU A 48 15.63 5.07 12.19
C LEU A 48 15.58 3.55 12.44
N TRP A 49 16.01 3.11 13.66
CA TRP A 49 16.13 1.70 13.97
C TRP A 49 14.80 1.02 14.37
N GLU A 50 13.83 1.76 14.89
CA GLU A 50 12.57 1.19 15.37
C GLU A 50 11.44 1.31 14.34
N THR A 51 11.56 2.20 13.35
CA THR A 51 10.50 2.46 12.37
C THR A 51 10.94 2.25 10.93
N TYR A 52 11.99 2.96 10.49
CA TYR A 52 12.33 3.02 9.07
C TYR A 52 13.14 1.83 8.56
N LEU A 53 13.95 1.20 9.39
CA LEU A 53 14.80 0.08 9.01
C LEU A 53 14.22 -1.33 9.23
N PRO A 54 13.27 -1.60 10.15
CA PRO A 54 12.87 -2.97 10.49
C PRO A 54 12.33 -3.78 9.31
N ALA A 55 11.53 -3.17 8.42
CA ALA A 55 11.01 -3.85 7.24
C ALA A 55 12.15 -4.28 6.29
N PHE A 56 13.08 -3.40 5.99
CA PHE A 56 14.25 -3.72 5.17
C PHE A 56 15.11 -4.80 5.81
N ARG A 57 15.33 -4.72 7.13
CA ARG A 57 16.10 -5.74 7.85
C ARG A 57 15.44 -7.12 7.71
N ALA A 58 14.12 -7.20 7.84
CA ALA A 58 13.38 -8.46 7.67
C ALA A 58 13.52 -8.99 6.22
N LEU A 59 13.39 -8.12 5.21
CA LEU A 59 13.53 -8.53 3.82
C LEU A 59 14.95 -9.06 3.51
N VAL A 60 15.98 -8.45 4.09
CA VAL A 60 17.38 -8.91 3.92
C VAL A 60 17.65 -10.18 4.70
N LYS A 61 17.27 -10.23 6.01
CA LYS A 61 17.70 -11.30 6.92
C LYS A 61 16.81 -12.54 6.91
N GLU A 62 15.53 -12.39 6.59
CA GLU A 62 14.54 -13.46 6.65
C GLU A 62 14.15 -13.93 5.26
N ALA A 63 13.97 -13.01 4.30
CA ALA A 63 13.56 -13.34 2.93
C ALA A 63 14.71 -13.48 1.94
N GLY A 64 15.93 -13.04 2.28
CA GLY A 64 17.07 -13.08 1.34
C GLY A 64 16.80 -12.28 0.07
N VAL A 65 16.24 -11.06 0.19
CA VAL A 65 15.92 -10.22 -0.98
C VAL A 65 17.16 -9.98 -1.83
N GLU A 66 17.02 -10.15 -3.15
CA GLU A 66 18.15 -10.09 -4.10
C GLU A 66 18.65 -8.69 -4.37
N ALA A 67 17.78 -7.68 -4.33
CA ALA A 67 18.14 -6.30 -4.62
C ALA A 67 17.58 -5.33 -3.60
N VAL A 68 18.25 -4.18 -3.46
CA VAL A 68 17.78 -3.03 -2.69
C VAL A 68 17.91 -1.77 -3.55
N MET A 69 16.88 -0.94 -3.57
CA MET A 69 16.91 0.35 -4.27
C MET A 69 17.03 1.48 -3.26
N GLY A 70 18.05 2.35 -3.45
CA GLY A 70 18.20 3.57 -2.65
C GLY A 70 17.12 4.59 -2.99
N ALA A 71 16.68 5.36 -1.99
CA ALA A 71 15.69 6.42 -2.17
C ALA A 71 16.27 7.68 -2.84
N TYR A 72 15.38 8.52 -3.40
CA TYR A 72 15.77 9.80 -3.99
C TYR A 72 16.38 10.77 -2.97
N ASN A 73 15.76 10.91 -1.82
CA ASN A 73 16.08 11.91 -0.81
C ASN A 73 17.42 11.66 -0.10
N ARG A 74 17.84 12.66 0.66
CA ARG A 74 18.87 12.48 1.69
C ARG A 74 18.26 11.98 3.00
N THR A 75 19.06 11.23 3.75
CA THR A 75 18.74 10.88 5.15
C THR A 75 19.87 11.41 6.04
N ASN A 76 19.52 12.31 6.96
CA ASN A 76 20.48 12.96 7.85
C ASN A 76 21.68 13.60 7.10
N GLY A 77 21.43 14.17 5.92
CA GLY A 77 22.41 14.84 5.08
C GLY A 77 23.09 13.96 4.03
N GLU A 78 23.05 12.62 4.14
CA GLU A 78 23.64 11.71 3.16
C GLU A 78 22.61 11.35 2.07
N PRO A 79 22.93 11.49 0.76
CA PRO A 79 22.08 10.95 -0.31
C PRO A 79 21.89 9.45 -0.14
N CYS A 80 20.66 8.94 -0.17
CA CYS A 80 20.41 7.52 0.11
C CYS A 80 21.16 6.59 -0.86
N CYS A 81 21.24 6.94 -2.15
CA CYS A 81 21.99 6.17 -3.15
C CYS A 81 23.54 6.32 -3.06
N GLY A 82 24.03 7.14 -2.16
CA GLY A 82 25.47 7.34 -1.91
C GLY A 82 25.81 7.36 -0.43
N SER A 83 24.89 6.91 0.43
CA SER A 83 25.05 6.95 1.89
C SER A 83 26.01 5.88 2.39
N LYS A 84 27.10 6.30 2.99
CA LYS A 84 27.99 5.38 3.70
C LYS A 84 27.28 4.71 4.87
N THR A 85 26.51 5.47 5.65
CA THR A 85 25.77 4.96 6.80
C THR A 85 24.76 3.88 6.40
N LEU A 86 23.93 4.15 5.39
CA LEU A 86 22.87 3.22 4.99
C LEU A 86 23.41 2.03 4.20
N LEU A 87 24.17 2.27 3.13
CA LEU A 87 24.55 1.22 2.19
C LEU A 87 25.71 0.37 2.69
N LYS A 88 26.74 1.01 3.32
CA LYS A 88 27.92 0.30 3.79
C LYS A 88 27.74 -0.18 5.23
N ASP A 89 27.65 0.75 6.18
CA ASP A 89 27.73 0.42 7.61
C ASP A 89 26.51 -0.42 8.08
N ILE A 90 25.31 -0.17 7.54
CA ILE A 90 24.08 -0.89 7.92
C ILE A 90 23.82 -2.08 6.99
N LEU A 91 23.65 -1.82 5.69
CA LEU A 91 23.22 -2.85 4.75
C LEU A 91 24.29 -3.93 4.56
N ARG A 92 25.53 -3.54 4.24
CA ARG A 92 26.62 -4.49 3.98
C ARG A 92 27.23 -5.04 5.28
N ASP A 93 27.76 -4.17 6.15
CA ASP A 93 28.58 -4.60 7.27
C ASP A 93 27.74 -5.21 8.40
N LYS A 94 26.57 -4.62 8.71
CA LYS A 94 25.76 -5.08 9.84
C LYS A 94 24.72 -6.17 9.46
N TRP A 95 24.12 -6.05 8.28
CA TRP A 95 23.13 -7.03 7.83
C TRP A 95 23.70 -8.09 6.91
N HIS A 96 24.92 -7.93 6.43
CA HIS A 96 25.61 -8.85 5.52
C HIS A 96 24.79 -9.09 4.22
N PHE A 97 24.27 -8.01 3.66
CA PHE A 97 23.59 -8.05 2.38
C PHE A 97 24.62 -8.23 1.26
N ASP A 98 24.49 -9.28 0.48
CA ASP A 98 25.40 -9.66 -0.62
C ASP A 98 24.81 -9.46 -2.02
N GLY A 99 23.52 -9.17 -2.14
CA GLY A 99 22.87 -8.81 -3.40
C GLY A 99 23.32 -7.43 -3.93
N HIS A 100 22.74 -6.97 -5.02
CA HIS A 100 23.10 -5.67 -5.61
C HIS A 100 22.21 -4.52 -5.10
N VAL A 101 22.79 -3.31 -5.12
CA VAL A 101 22.07 -2.06 -4.85
C VAL A 101 21.90 -1.30 -6.15
N THR A 102 20.65 -0.93 -6.47
CA THR A 102 20.33 -0.02 -7.58
C THR A 102 19.98 1.37 -7.05
N SER A 103 20.27 2.41 -7.83
CA SER A 103 19.68 3.72 -7.56
C SER A 103 18.22 3.75 -7.98
N ASP A 104 17.44 4.68 -7.43
CA ASP A 104 16.24 5.14 -8.09
C ASP A 104 16.60 5.89 -9.39
N CYS A 105 15.63 6.07 -10.29
CA CYS A 105 15.88 6.63 -11.60
C CYS A 105 16.37 8.08 -11.51
N TRP A 106 17.57 8.34 -12.04
CA TRP A 106 18.32 9.60 -11.96
C TRP A 106 18.70 10.07 -10.55
N ALA A 107 18.45 9.32 -9.49
CA ALA A 107 18.75 9.73 -8.11
C ALA A 107 20.24 10.07 -7.86
N ILE A 108 21.18 9.48 -8.61
CA ILE A 108 22.60 9.87 -8.51
C ILE A 108 22.86 11.27 -9.07
N LYS A 109 22.05 11.71 -10.05
CA LYS A 109 22.11 13.06 -10.60
C LYS A 109 21.75 14.11 -9.54
N ASP A 110 20.83 13.76 -8.65
CA ASP A 110 20.39 14.66 -7.58
C ASP A 110 21.52 15.05 -6.64
N PHE A 111 22.60 14.26 -6.52
CA PHE A 111 23.72 14.58 -5.64
C PHE A 111 24.33 15.94 -5.94
N HIS A 112 24.43 16.33 -7.22
CA HIS A 112 24.96 17.63 -7.64
C HIS A 112 23.91 18.62 -8.12
N THR A 113 22.71 18.17 -8.53
CA THR A 113 21.66 19.07 -9.07
C THR A 113 20.60 19.46 -8.03
N GLY A 114 20.28 18.58 -7.09
CA GLY A 114 19.24 18.74 -6.07
C GLY A 114 19.82 18.82 -4.65
N HIS A 115 20.66 17.89 -4.28
CA HIS A 115 21.24 17.79 -2.94
C HIS A 115 22.41 18.72 -2.70
N MET A 116 23.12 19.10 -3.76
CA MET A 116 24.31 19.97 -3.70
C MET A 116 25.42 19.43 -2.78
N VAL A 117 25.62 18.11 -2.77
CA VAL A 117 26.64 17.41 -1.93
C VAL A 117 27.89 17.02 -2.70
N THR A 118 27.85 17.14 -4.03
CA THR A 118 28.99 16.92 -4.95
C THR A 118 29.04 18.04 -5.95
N ASP A 119 30.23 18.29 -6.53
CA ASP A 119 30.43 19.40 -7.47
C ASP A 119 29.96 19.08 -8.90
N GLY A 120 29.82 17.79 -9.24
CA GLY A 120 29.41 17.40 -10.57
C GLY A 120 29.20 15.89 -10.74
N PRO A 121 28.97 15.42 -11.97
CA PRO A 121 28.64 14.03 -12.25
C PRO A 121 29.77 13.05 -11.88
N VAL A 122 31.01 13.44 -12.03
CA VAL A 122 32.19 12.60 -11.73
C VAL A 122 32.28 12.28 -10.24
N GLU A 123 32.13 13.29 -9.39
CA GLU A 123 32.08 13.13 -7.94
C GLU A 123 30.84 12.33 -7.51
N SER A 124 29.71 12.55 -8.17
CA SER A 124 28.46 11.86 -7.85
C SER A 124 28.56 10.35 -8.10
N VAL A 125 29.09 9.92 -9.24
CA VAL A 125 29.26 8.49 -9.53
C VAL A 125 30.33 7.86 -8.63
N ALA A 126 31.44 8.60 -8.34
CA ALA A 126 32.45 8.13 -7.40
C ALA A 126 31.88 7.93 -5.98
N LEU A 127 31.07 8.87 -5.48
CA LEU A 127 30.41 8.75 -4.18
C LEU A 127 29.46 7.55 -4.14
N ALA A 128 28.64 7.35 -5.18
CA ALA A 128 27.70 6.27 -5.27
C ALA A 128 28.38 4.90 -5.25
N VAL A 129 29.35 4.66 -6.15
CA VAL A 129 30.02 3.35 -6.28
C VAL A 129 30.92 3.07 -5.07
N ASN A 130 31.66 4.04 -4.56
CA ASN A 130 32.50 3.86 -3.36
C ASN A 130 31.70 3.44 -2.13
N ASN A 131 30.42 3.83 -2.05
CA ASN A 131 29.53 3.48 -0.95
C ASN A 131 28.62 2.28 -1.27
N GLY A 132 28.72 1.68 -2.46
CA GLY A 132 28.11 0.40 -2.78
C GLY A 132 26.77 0.47 -3.52
N CYS A 133 26.50 1.56 -4.25
CA CYS A 133 25.44 1.61 -5.26
C CYS A 133 25.97 1.01 -6.56
N ASP A 134 25.55 -0.21 -6.87
CA ASP A 134 26.13 -1.04 -7.93
C ASP A 134 25.56 -0.73 -9.31
N LEU A 135 24.30 -0.30 -9.39
CA LEU A 135 23.59 -0.03 -10.64
C LEU A 135 22.97 1.36 -10.62
N ASN A 136 23.13 2.11 -11.70
CA ASN A 136 22.46 3.38 -11.92
C ASN A 136 21.27 3.23 -12.83
N CYS A 137 20.06 3.54 -12.34
CA CYS A 137 18.91 3.79 -13.20
C CYS A 137 19.04 5.23 -13.71
N GLY A 138 19.55 5.39 -14.95
CA GLY A 138 19.86 6.68 -15.57
C GLY A 138 21.13 6.61 -16.42
N ASP A 139 21.74 7.75 -16.68
CA ASP A 139 22.82 7.90 -17.64
C ASP A 139 24.19 8.30 -17.03
N LEU A 140 24.28 8.41 -15.68
CA LEU A 140 25.48 8.97 -15.06
C LEU A 140 26.68 8.04 -15.05
N TYR A 141 26.50 6.72 -15.03
CA TYR A 141 27.63 5.79 -14.97
C TYR A 141 28.54 5.81 -16.22
N VAL A 142 28.21 6.59 -17.25
CA VAL A 142 29.12 6.94 -18.34
C VAL A 142 30.35 7.74 -17.86
N TYR A 143 30.28 8.38 -16.68
CA TYR A 143 31.39 9.13 -16.07
C TYR A 143 32.32 8.27 -15.19
N LEU A 144 32.09 6.95 -15.08
CA LEU A 144 32.94 6.06 -14.26
C LEU A 144 34.38 6.03 -14.74
N GLU A 145 34.63 5.97 -16.06
CA GLU A 145 35.96 5.98 -16.66
C GLU A 145 36.73 7.29 -16.25
N GLN A 146 36.04 8.42 -16.33
CA GLN A 146 36.62 9.70 -15.92
C GLN A 146 36.91 9.72 -14.42
N ALA A 147 36.02 9.16 -13.57
CA ALA A 147 36.23 9.09 -12.13
C ALA A 147 37.48 8.26 -11.76
N VAL A 148 37.71 7.16 -12.52
CA VAL A 148 38.94 6.36 -12.36
C VAL A 148 40.16 7.15 -12.83
N ALA A 149 40.12 7.79 -13.99
CA ALA A 149 41.23 8.58 -14.52
C ALA A 149 41.63 9.76 -13.58
N GLU A 150 40.66 10.34 -12.88
CA GLU A 150 40.88 11.39 -11.89
C GLU A 150 41.27 10.85 -10.48
N GLY A 151 41.35 9.53 -10.32
CA GLY A 151 41.71 8.89 -9.04
C GLY A 151 40.65 9.00 -7.93
N LYS A 152 39.39 9.30 -8.29
CA LYS A 152 38.26 9.40 -7.36
C LYS A 152 37.56 8.06 -7.10
N LEU A 153 37.80 7.09 -8.00
CA LEU A 153 37.24 5.73 -7.95
C LEU A 153 38.33 4.74 -8.39
N SER A 154 38.38 3.55 -7.81
CA SER A 154 39.27 2.50 -8.30
C SER A 154 38.50 1.48 -9.18
N GLU A 155 39.20 0.80 -10.08
CA GLU A 155 38.64 -0.26 -10.91
C GLU A 155 38.14 -1.42 -10.07
N GLU A 156 38.78 -1.74 -8.93
CA GLU A 156 38.33 -2.79 -8.01
C GLU A 156 36.92 -2.52 -7.47
N LYS A 157 36.53 -1.26 -7.29
CA LYS A 157 35.19 -0.91 -6.84
C LYS A 157 34.13 -1.13 -7.94
N ILE A 158 34.51 -0.92 -9.18
CA ILE A 158 33.67 -1.25 -10.33
C ILE A 158 33.52 -2.78 -10.45
N ASP A 159 34.61 -3.52 -10.28
CA ASP A 159 34.59 -5.00 -10.31
C ASP A 159 33.73 -5.60 -9.20
N GLU A 160 33.77 -5.03 -7.98
CA GLU A 160 32.87 -5.42 -6.89
C GLU A 160 31.39 -5.24 -7.27
N SER A 161 31.05 -4.11 -7.87
CA SER A 161 29.67 -3.80 -8.33
C SER A 161 29.24 -4.69 -9.48
N LEU A 162 30.09 -4.88 -10.46
CA LEU A 162 29.85 -5.80 -11.58
C LEU A 162 29.63 -7.25 -11.09
N THR A 163 30.46 -7.69 -10.14
CA THR A 163 30.33 -9.04 -9.58
C THR A 163 28.95 -9.27 -8.99
N ARG A 164 28.44 -8.35 -8.16
CA ARG A 164 27.11 -8.44 -7.57
C ARG A 164 26.00 -8.48 -8.62
N LEU A 165 26.09 -7.63 -9.63
CA LEU A 165 25.12 -7.58 -10.73
C LEU A 165 25.11 -8.88 -11.54
N TYR A 166 26.29 -9.42 -11.85
CA TYR A 166 26.39 -10.65 -12.64
C TYR A 166 25.99 -11.89 -11.83
N VAL A 167 26.25 -11.91 -10.51
CA VAL A 167 25.73 -12.98 -9.63
C VAL A 167 24.20 -13.05 -9.69
N THR A 168 23.51 -11.90 -9.62
CA THR A 168 22.04 -11.87 -9.82
C THR A 168 21.63 -12.44 -11.17
N ARG A 169 22.32 -12.07 -12.25
CA ARG A 169 22.03 -12.58 -13.59
C ARG A 169 22.30 -14.09 -13.73
N MET A 170 23.34 -14.58 -13.07
CA MET A 170 23.63 -16.02 -13.01
C MET A 170 22.55 -16.76 -12.27
N ARG A 171 22.12 -16.25 -11.10
CA ARG A 171 21.00 -16.81 -10.34
C ARG A 171 19.67 -16.78 -11.09
N LEU A 172 19.47 -15.85 -12.02
CA LEU A 172 18.32 -15.83 -12.94
C LEU A 172 18.48 -16.81 -14.10
N GLY A 173 19.59 -17.56 -14.19
CA GLY A 173 19.86 -18.52 -15.24
C GLY A 173 20.11 -17.90 -16.62
N MET A 174 20.45 -16.59 -16.67
CA MET A 174 20.58 -15.88 -17.97
C MET A 174 21.73 -16.38 -18.85
N PHE A 175 22.65 -17.18 -18.31
CA PHE A 175 23.84 -17.71 -19.00
C PHE A 175 23.80 -19.23 -19.14
N ASP A 176 22.77 -19.89 -18.59
CA ASP A 176 22.61 -21.33 -18.61
C ASP A 176 21.74 -21.79 -19.78
N ALA A 177 21.78 -23.09 -20.09
CA ALA A 177 20.91 -23.66 -21.11
C ALA A 177 19.44 -23.61 -20.63
N GLU A 178 18.51 -23.36 -21.58
CA GLU A 178 17.08 -23.16 -21.24
C GLU A 178 16.47 -24.31 -20.43
N ASP A 179 16.91 -25.56 -20.68
CA ASP A 179 16.42 -26.76 -20.01
C ASP A 179 16.94 -26.94 -18.58
N GLN A 180 18.01 -26.23 -18.20
CA GLN A 180 18.60 -26.24 -16.88
C GLN A 180 17.85 -25.28 -15.91
N VAL A 181 17.23 -24.23 -16.43
CA VAL A 181 16.54 -23.23 -15.62
C VAL A 181 15.09 -23.66 -15.38
N PRO A 182 14.71 -24.03 -14.15
CA PRO A 182 13.38 -24.57 -13.87
C PRO A 182 12.24 -23.61 -14.21
N TYR A 183 12.45 -22.33 -14.06
CA TYR A 183 11.44 -21.29 -14.30
C TYR A 183 11.20 -20.98 -15.78
N ASN A 184 12.08 -21.38 -16.69
CA ASN A 184 11.85 -21.29 -18.14
C ASN A 184 10.69 -22.18 -18.62
N LYS A 185 10.23 -23.11 -17.79
CA LYS A 185 9.05 -23.95 -18.07
C LYS A 185 7.72 -23.24 -17.84
N VAL A 186 7.74 -22.07 -17.17
CA VAL A 186 6.54 -21.25 -16.91
C VAL A 186 6.24 -20.46 -18.19
N GLY A 187 5.22 -20.90 -18.91
CA GLY A 187 4.81 -20.27 -20.16
C GLY A 187 3.91 -19.06 -19.98
N TYR A 188 3.63 -18.37 -21.07
CA TYR A 188 2.73 -17.20 -21.07
C TYR A 188 1.28 -17.56 -20.74
N ASP A 189 0.90 -18.83 -20.85
CA ASP A 189 -0.44 -19.35 -20.54
C ASP A 189 -0.84 -19.23 -19.07
N VAL A 190 0.12 -19.04 -18.16
CA VAL A 190 -0.18 -18.76 -16.73
C VAL A 190 -0.65 -17.33 -16.51
N VAL A 191 -0.33 -16.40 -17.43
CA VAL A 191 -0.75 -15.00 -17.31
C VAL A 191 -2.26 -14.89 -17.49
N ASP A 192 -2.93 -14.25 -16.53
CA ASP A 192 -4.38 -14.08 -16.53
C ASP A 192 -5.19 -15.39 -16.67
N SER A 193 -4.60 -16.50 -16.23
CA SER A 193 -5.23 -17.81 -16.21
C SER A 193 -6.43 -17.87 -15.28
N ALA A 194 -7.25 -18.92 -15.40
CA ALA A 194 -8.40 -19.12 -14.50
C ALA A 194 -7.96 -19.21 -13.02
N GLU A 195 -6.79 -19.83 -12.77
CA GLU A 195 -6.22 -19.91 -11.42
C GLU A 195 -5.83 -18.53 -10.89
N MET A 196 -5.16 -17.71 -11.70
CA MET A 196 -4.77 -16.35 -11.31
C MET A 196 -5.99 -15.46 -11.09
N LYS A 197 -7.04 -15.60 -11.89
CA LYS A 197 -8.34 -14.91 -11.67
C LYS A 197 -9.02 -15.33 -10.36
N ALA A 198 -8.97 -16.62 -10.03
CA ALA A 198 -9.49 -17.12 -8.76
C ALA A 198 -8.67 -16.61 -7.56
N LEU A 199 -7.33 -16.57 -7.71
CA LEU A 199 -6.44 -16.00 -6.69
C LEU A 199 -6.71 -14.50 -6.48
N ASN A 200 -6.88 -13.74 -7.57
CA ASN A 200 -7.23 -12.31 -7.50
C ASN A 200 -8.51 -12.09 -6.70
N LEU A 201 -9.58 -12.85 -6.99
CA LEU A 201 -10.83 -12.76 -6.23
C LEU A 201 -10.64 -13.13 -4.75
N LYS A 202 -9.90 -14.19 -4.46
CA LYS A 202 -9.61 -14.62 -3.08
C LYS A 202 -8.85 -13.54 -2.29
N VAL A 203 -7.92 -12.85 -2.94
CA VAL A 203 -7.20 -11.72 -2.32
C VAL A 203 -8.15 -10.56 -2.11
N ALA A 204 -8.95 -10.20 -3.11
CA ALA A 204 -9.97 -9.15 -3.02
C ALA A 204 -10.96 -9.40 -1.88
N ASP A 205 -11.52 -10.61 -1.75
CA ASP A 205 -12.38 -10.99 -0.61
C ASP A 205 -11.67 -10.80 0.74
N SER A 206 -10.36 -11.07 0.78
CA SER A 206 -9.58 -11.09 2.04
C SER A 206 -9.24 -9.70 2.57
N ILE A 207 -9.23 -8.68 1.71
CA ILE A 207 -8.90 -7.29 2.09
C ILE A 207 -10.13 -6.48 2.51
N MET A 208 -11.34 -6.92 2.20
CA MET A 208 -12.57 -6.21 2.58
C MET A 208 -12.59 -5.94 4.08
N THR A 209 -12.59 -4.66 4.45
CA THR A 209 -12.47 -4.20 5.83
C THR A 209 -13.75 -3.46 6.24
N LEU A 210 -14.54 -4.09 7.11
CA LEU A 210 -15.79 -3.49 7.60
C LEU A 210 -15.48 -2.51 8.74
N LEU A 211 -15.71 -1.21 8.52
CA LEU A 211 -15.41 -0.17 9.48
C LEU A 211 -16.60 0.17 10.39
N LYS A 212 -17.81 0.09 9.85
CA LYS A 212 -19.05 0.33 10.60
C LYS A 212 -20.16 -0.59 10.11
N ASN A 213 -21.00 -1.04 11.02
CA ASN A 213 -22.24 -1.75 10.68
C ASN A 213 -23.23 -1.68 11.85
N ASP A 214 -24.38 -1.08 11.65
CA ASP A 214 -25.47 -1.04 12.63
C ASP A 214 -26.40 -2.26 12.57
N GLY A 215 -26.06 -3.23 11.72
CA GLY A 215 -26.87 -4.42 11.44
C GLY A 215 -27.53 -4.39 10.04
N THR A 216 -27.27 -3.35 9.25
CA THR A 216 -27.74 -3.23 7.86
C THR A 216 -27.07 -4.26 6.96
N LEU A 217 -25.76 -4.52 7.14
CA LEU A 217 -25.05 -5.56 6.42
C LEU A 217 -25.03 -6.88 7.21
N PRO A 218 -25.08 -8.03 6.53
CA PRO A 218 -25.24 -8.19 5.08
C PRO A 218 -26.66 -7.87 4.60
N LEU A 219 -26.77 -7.36 3.38
CA LEU A 219 -28.04 -7.09 2.72
C LEU A 219 -28.76 -8.40 2.35
N ASP A 220 -30.05 -8.46 2.60
CA ASP A 220 -30.88 -9.61 2.20
C ASP A 220 -31.53 -9.34 0.84
N LYS A 221 -30.95 -9.92 -0.22
CA LYS A 221 -31.45 -9.80 -1.61
C LYS A 221 -32.94 -10.04 -1.72
N SER A 222 -33.47 -10.98 -0.95
CA SER A 222 -34.89 -11.35 -1.04
C SER A 222 -35.89 -10.27 -0.56
N LYS A 223 -35.36 -9.25 0.14
CA LYS A 223 -36.15 -8.11 0.66
C LYS A 223 -36.00 -6.84 -0.18
N LEU A 224 -35.17 -6.87 -1.23
CA LEU A 224 -34.88 -5.72 -2.05
C LEU A 224 -35.59 -5.79 -3.39
N HIS A 225 -36.14 -4.66 -3.85
CA HIS A 225 -36.70 -4.48 -5.17
C HIS A 225 -35.83 -3.57 -6.03
N THR A 226 -35.24 -2.54 -5.40
CA THR A 226 -34.38 -1.57 -6.09
C THR A 226 -33.20 -1.22 -5.21
N VAL A 227 -32.00 -1.29 -5.76
CA VAL A 227 -30.75 -0.86 -5.14
C VAL A 227 -30.22 0.36 -5.88
N GLY A 228 -29.98 1.45 -5.16
CA GLY A 228 -29.29 2.62 -5.69
C GLY A 228 -27.79 2.48 -5.54
N VAL A 229 -27.03 2.66 -6.62
CA VAL A 229 -25.56 2.70 -6.62
C VAL A 229 -25.15 4.09 -7.05
N ILE A 230 -24.43 4.82 -6.19
CA ILE A 230 -24.14 6.23 -6.41
C ILE A 230 -22.67 6.50 -6.13
N GLY A 231 -22.00 7.20 -7.03
CA GLY A 231 -20.65 7.69 -6.79
C GLY A 231 -19.70 7.52 -7.97
N PRO A 232 -18.65 8.35 -8.04
CA PRO A 232 -17.71 8.38 -9.16
C PRO A 232 -16.86 7.11 -9.26
N ASN A 233 -16.71 6.37 -8.18
CA ASN A 233 -15.93 5.13 -8.13
C ASN A 233 -16.77 3.88 -8.46
N ALA A 234 -18.09 3.99 -8.58
CA ALA A 234 -18.97 2.85 -8.77
C ALA A 234 -18.70 2.14 -10.10
N ASP A 235 -18.58 2.89 -11.20
CA ASP A 235 -18.28 2.35 -12.54
C ASP A 235 -16.91 2.84 -13.03
N SER A 236 -15.88 2.69 -12.18
CA SER A 236 -14.52 3.11 -12.47
C SER A 236 -13.54 1.93 -12.42
N ARG A 237 -12.93 1.62 -13.57
CA ARG A 237 -11.84 0.63 -13.63
C ARG A 237 -10.57 1.13 -12.97
N LYS A 238 -10.29 2.44 -13.03
CA LYS A 238 -9.12 3.06 -12.38
C LYS A 238 -9.18 2.92 -10.87
N ALA A 239 -10.36 3.04 -10.28
CA ALA A 239 -10.53 2.90 -8.83
C ALA A 239 -10.33 1.47 -8.32
N LEU A 240 -10.21 0.47 -9.21
CA LEU A 240 -9.87 -0.91 -8.82
C LEU A 240 -8.36 -1.13 -8.66
N LEU A 241 -7.53 -0.26 -9.21
CA LEU A 241 -6.11 -0.49 -9.44
C LEU A 241 -5.25 0.54 -8.69
N GLY A 242 -4.13 0.07 -8.13
CA GLY A 242 -3.07 0.94 -7.62
C GLY A 242 -2.00 1.21 -8.68
N ASN A 243 -0.99 2.01 -8.36
CA ASN A 243 0.16 2.24 -9.24
C ASN A 243 0.92 0.93 -9.53
N TYR A 244 1.58 0.89 -10.67
CA TYR A 244 2.33 -0.29 -11.18
C TYR A 244 1.44 -1.51 -11.45
N GLU A 245 0.16 -1.29 -11.74
CA GLU A 245 -0.78 -2.33 -12.08
C GLU A 245 -0.42 -3.07 -13.38
N GLY A 246 -0.78 -4.35 -13.44
CA GLY A 246 -0.82 -5.11 -14.70
C GLY A 246 -2.13 -4.91 -15.44
N THR A 247 -2.18 -5.36 -16.69
CA THR A 247 -3.41 -5.35 -17.49
C THR A 247 -4.12 -6.70 -17.38
N ALA A 248 -5.35 -6.68 -16.88
CA ALA A 248 -6.22 -7.85 -16.86
C ALA A 248 -7.06 -7.96 -18.15
N SER A 249 -7.47 -9.17 -18.52
CA SER A 249 -8.35 -9.39 -19.68
C SER A 249 -9.77 -8.83 -19.46
N ARG A 250 -10.21 -8.74 -18.21
CA ARG A 250 -11.49 -8.15 -17.80
C ARG A 250 -11.36 -7.51 -16.42
N TYR A 251 -12.06 -6.41 -16.25
CA TYR A 251 -12.29 -5.76 -14.97
C TYR A 251 -13.79 -5.86 -14.65
N THR A 252 -14.10 -6.03 -13.37
CA THR A 252 -15.48 -5.96 -12.86
C THR A 252 -15.56 -4.78 -11.91
N THR A 253 -16.23 -3.70 -12.32
CA THR A 253 -16.44 -2.52 -11.47
C THR A 253 -17.42 -2.85 -10.33
N VAL A 254 -17.50 -1.97 -9.32
CA VAL A 254 -18.43 -2.20 -8.19
C VAL A 254 -19.87 -2.25 -8.69
N LEU A 255 -20.23 -1.39 -9.64
CA LEU A 255 -21.55 -1.41 -10.27
C LEU A 255 -21.81 -2.74 -10.98
N GLU A 256 -20.91 -3.16 -11.89
CA GLU A 256 -21.03 -4.44 -12.60
C GLU A 256 -21.13 -5.62 -11.62
N GLY A 257 -20.32 -5.64 -10.55
CA GLY A 257 -20.35 -6.71 -9.55
C GLY A 257 -21.69 -6.79 -8.79
N ILE A 258 -22.29 -5.65 -8.47
CA ILE A 258 -23.63 -5.58 -7.84
C ILE A 258 -24.71 -6.04 -8.82
N GLU A 259 -24.66 -5.57 -10.07
CA GLU A 259 -25.62 -5.99 -11.12
C GLU A 259 -25.52 -7.48 -11.40
N ASP A 260 -24.33 -8.02 -11.58
CA ASP A 260 -24.10 -9.46 -11.80
C ASP A 260 -24.62 -10.31 -10.62
N TYR A 261 -24.42 -9.85 -9.37
CA TYR A 261 -24.86 -10.55 -8.17
C TYR A 261 -26.40 -10.55 -8.03
N LEU A 262 -27.02 -9.41 -8.27
CA LEU A 262 -28.47 -9.24 -8.13
C LEU A 262 -29.24 -9.88 -9.30
N GLY A 263 -28.68 -9.88 -10.50
CA GLY A 263 -29.34 -10.37 -11.70
C GLY A 263 -30.63 -9.62 -12.01
N ASP A 264 -31.58 -10.29 -12.65
CA ASP A 264 -32.85 -9.68 -13.08
C ASP A 264 -33.91 -9.54 -11.95
N ASP A 265 -33.63 -10.10 -10.75
CA ASP A 265 -34.57 -10.12 -9.63
C ASP A 265 -34.71 -8.78 -8.91
N VAL A 266 -33.63 -7.99 -8.89
CA VAL A 266 -33.53 -6.70 -8.19
C VAL A 266 -33.06 -5.63 -9.16
N LYS A 267 -33.79 -4.54 -9.24
CA LYS A 267 -33.42 -3.43 -10.12
C LYS A 267 -32.25 -2.65 -9.54
N VAL A 268 -31.22 -2.38 -10.35
CA VAL A 268 -30.13 -1.48 -10.00
C VAL A 268 -30.36 -0.12 -10.68
N ARG A 269 -30.25 0.95 -9.89
CA ARG A 269 -30.26 2.34 -10.36
C ARG A 269 -28.92 2.95 -10.11
N TYR A 270 -28.32 3.55 -11.11
CA TYR A 270 -27.01 4.15 -11.01
C TYR A 270 -27.04 5.66 -11.26
N SER A 271 -26.24 6.39 -10.51
CA SER A 271 -25.83 7.77 -10.83
C SER A 271 -24.36 7.95 -10.44
N GLN A 272 -23.57 8.59 -11.29
CA GLN A 272 -22.21 8.98 -10.95
C GLN A 272 -22.18 9.98 -9.78
N GLY A 273 -23.23 10.77 -9.58
CA GLY A 273 -23.42 11.70 -8.47
C GLY A 273 -22.55 12.94 -8.48
N CYS A 274 -21.27 12.78 -8.73
CA CYS A 274 -20.29 13.86 -8.91
C CYS A 274 -19.09 13.37 -9.71
N HIS A 275 -18.20 14.29 -10.08
CA HIS A 275 -16.87 13.93 -10.58
C HIS A 275 -15.95 13.50 -9.43
N LEU A 276 -14.87 12.79 -9.75
CA LEU A 276 -13.99 12.19 -8.74
C LEU A 276 -13.42 13.24 -7.77
N TYR A 277 -12.96 14.40 -8.28
CA TYR A 277 -12.35 15.44 -7.44
C TYR A 277 -12.62 16.87 -7.89
N ALA A 278 -12.83 17.13 -9.16
CA ALA A 278 -13.09 18.45 -9.69
C ALA A 278 -14.18 18.40 -10.76
N ASP A 279 -15.00 19.43 -10.82
CA ASP A 279 -16.04 19.51 -11.81
C ASP A 279 -15.46 19.64 -13.22
N ASN A 280 -15.90 18.78 -14.12
CA ASN A 280 -15.63 18.89 -15.56
C ASN A 280 -16.76 19.71 -16.20
N ILE A 281 -16.72 21.01 -16.01
CA ILE A 281 -17.73 21.91 -16.58
C ILE A 281 -17.39 22.20 -18.04
N HIS A 282 -18.26 21.76 -18.94
CA HIS A 282 -18.13 22.01 -20.37
C HIS A 282 -19.42 22.62 -20.95
N GLY A 283 -19.29 23.70 -21.69
CA GLY A 283 -20.41 24.31 -22.37
C GLY A 283 -21.45 24.89 -21.40
N LEU A 284 -22.63 24.27 -21.34
CA LEU A 284 -23.76 24.71 -20.51
C LEU A 284 -23.88 23.89 -19.18
N ALA A 285 -22.98 22.99 -18.92
CA ALA A 285 -23.00 22.22 -17.67
C ALA A 285 -22.73 23.14 -16.47
N GLU A 286 -23.43 22.92 -15.38
CA GLU A 286 -23.28 23.63 -14.12
C GLU A 286 -22.52 22.77 -13.10
N SER A 287 -21.85 23.42 -12.15
CA SER A 287 -21.25 22.73 -11.02
C SER A 287 -22.29 21.90 -10.28
N ASN A 288 -21.94 20.65 -9.96
CA ASN A 288 -22.80 19.76 -9.19
C ASN A 288 -24.17 19.43 -9.84
N GLU A 289 -24.27 19.51 -11.18
CA GLU A 289 -25.52 19.24 -11.92
C GLU A 289 -26.09 17.82 -11.70
N LEU A 290 -25.21 16.83 -11.39
CA LEU A 290 -25.60 15.45 -11.19
C LEU A 290 -26.36 15.20 -9.86
N MET A 291 -26.42 16.19 -8.97
CA MET A 291 -27.10 16.06 -7.67
C MET A 291 -28.60 15.79 -7.79
N SER A 292 -29.24 16.24 -8.87
CA SER A 292 -30.66 15.94 -9.14
C SER A 292 -30.87 14.45 -9.42
N GLU A 293 -29.93 13.80 -10.12
CA GLU A 293 -29.96 12.37 -10.38
C GLU A 293 -29.76 11.57 -9.09
N VAL A 294 -28.85 11.99 -8.20
CA VAL A 294 -28.65 11.40 -6.87
C VAL A 294 -29.98 11.30 -6.12
N LYS A 295 -30.71 12.40 -6.06
CA LYS A 295 -32.02 12.45 -5.38
C LYS A 295 -33.03 11.47 -6.00
N GLY A 296 -33.14 11.45 -7.33
CA GLY A 296 -34.04 10.53 -8.05
C GLY A 296 -33.69 9.07 -7.80
N VAL A 297 -32.40 8.71 -7.81
CA VAL A 297 -31.95 7.34 -7.50
C VAL A 297 -32.27 6.97 -6.05
N CYS A 298 -32.02 7.87 -5.09
CA CYS A 298 -32.35 7.63 -3.68
C CYS A 298 -33.86 7.42 -3.47
N GLU A 299 -34.71 8.25 -4.06
CA GLU A 299 -36.19 8.15 -3.92
C GLU A 299 -36.72 6.79 -4.38
N GLU A 300 -36.18 6.26 -5.49
CA GLU A 300 -36.63 4.97 -6.07
C GLU A 300 -36.01 3.74 -5.40
N SER A 301 -35.05 3.89 -4.47
CA SER A 301 -34.27 2.78 -3.92
C SER A 301 -34.77 2.33 -2.54
N ASP A 302 -34.61 1.03 -2.24
CA ASP A 302 -34.82 0.46 -0.90
C ASP A 302 -33.58 0.67 -0.02
N VAL A 303 -32.40 0.64 -0.62
CA VAL A 303 -31.09 0.88 -0.01
C VAL A 303 -30.17 1.61 -0.99
N VAL A 304 -29.31 2.46 -0.49
CA VAL A 304 -28.32 3.19 -1.29
C VAL A 304 -26.91 2.70 -0.96
N ILE A 305 -26.15 2.33 -1.98
CA ILE A 305 -24.73 1.99 -1.90
C ILE A 305 -23.95 3.17 -2.50
N ALA A 306 -23.36 3.98 -1.64
CA ALA A 306 -22.51 5.10 -2.04
C ALA A 306 -21.07 4.58 -2.27
N VAL A 307 -20.52 4.69 -3.47
CA VAL A 307 -19.19 4.18 -3.84
C VAL A 307 -18.27 5.36 -4.11
N LEU A 308 -17.49 5.70 -3.13
CA LEU A 308 -16.72 6.93 -3.05
C LEU A 308 -15.25 6.65 -2.75
N GLY A 309 -14.39 7.66 -2.88
CA GLY A 309 -12.99 7.56 -2.49
C GLY A 309 -12.02 8.18 -3.50
N LEU A 310 -10.97 7.45 -3.77
CA LEU A 310 -9.83 7.88 -4.57
C LEU A 310 -9.62 6.96 -5.78
N ASP A 311 -8.67 7.30 -6.62
CA ASP A 311 -8.01 6.39 -7.55
C ASP A 311 -6.50 6.64 -7.54
N ALA A 312 -5.72 5.80 -8.21
CA ALA A 312 -4.27 5.93 -8.28
C ALA A 312 -3.80 7.23 -8.96
N GLY A 313 -4.66 7.91 -9.72
CA GLY A 313 -4.35 9.23 -10.28
C GLY A 313 -4.36 10.36 -9.25
N LEU A 314 -5.05 10.17 -8.12
CA LEU A 314 -5.04 11.12 -6.99
C LEU A 314 -3.97 10.78 -5.93
N GLU A 315 -3.51 9.55 -5.91
CA GLU A 315 -2.45 9.04 -5.02
C GLU A 315 -1.25 8.57 -5.85
N GLY A 316 -1.00 9.21 -6.98
CA GLY A 316 0.01 8.85 -7.94
C GLY A 316 1.42 9.24 -7.54
N GLU A 317 2.34 9.06 -8.48
CA GLU A 317 3.74 9.43 -8.38
C GLU A 317 4.00 10.73 -9.15
N GLU A 318 5.05 11.46 -8.80
CA GLU A 318 5.46 12.65 -9.54
C GLU A 318 5.62 12.36 -11.04
N GLY A 319 5.01 13.20 -11.86
CA GLY A 319 5.02 13.03 -13.31
C GLY A 319 3.98 12.08 -13.87
N ASP A 320 3.18 11.41 -13.04
CA ASP A 320 2.06 10.62 -13.51
C ASP A 320 1.03 11.47 -14.22
N GLN A 321 0.66 11.04 -15.43
CA GLN A 321 -0.38 11.71 -16.18
C GLN A 321 -1.75 11.46 -15.52
N GLY A 322 -2.40 12.54 -15.12
CA GLY A 322 -3.67 12.48 -14.41
C GLY A 322 -3.55 12.67 -12.91
N ASN A 323 -2.32 12.90 -12.42
CA ASN A 323 -2.10 13.37 -11.08
C ASN A 323 -2.65 14.80 -10.95
N GLN A 324 -3.77 14.90 -10.30
CA GLN A 324 -4.61 16.09 -10.25
C GLN A 324 -4.33 16.95 -9.03
N PHE A 325 -3.57 16.40 -8.08
CA PHE A 325 -3.04 17.12 -6.94
C PHE A 325 -1.54 17.24 -7.11
N ALA A 326 -1.08 18.24 -7.83
CA ALA A 326 0.32 18.60 -8.03
C ALA A 326 1.33 17.60 -7.42
N SER A 327 1.88 16.68 -8.21
CA SER A 327 2.94 15.74 -7.83
C SER A 327 2.56 14.55 -6.92
N GLY A 328 1.30 14.12 -6.88
CA GLY A 328 0.92 12.82 -6.29
C GLY A 328 0.43 12.83 -4.86
N ASP A 329 0.83 13.79 -4.05
CA ASP A 329 0.33 13.91 -2.69
C ASP A 329 -1.10 14.43 -2.65
N LYS A 330 -2.00 13.76 -1.98
CA LYS A 330 -3.32 14.33 -1.71
C LYS A 330 -3.21 15.47 -0.67
N PRO A 331 -3.97 16.57 -0.85
CA PRO A 331 -3.80 17.79 -0.04
C PRO A 331 -4.32 17.67 1.39
N ASN A 332 -5.19 16.72 1.66
CA ASN A 332 -5.81 16.47 2.96
C ASN A 332 -6.37 15.04 3.03
N LEU A 333 -6.97 14.68 4.16
CA LEU A 333 -7.55 13.35 4.39
C LEU A 333 -9.05 13.24 4.01
N LYS A 334 -9.67 14.29 3.47
CA LYS A 334 -11.10 14.29 3.16
C LYS A 334 -11.40 13.54 1.86
N LEU A 335 -12.64 13.17 1.69
CA LEU A 335 -13.18 12.79 0.38
C LEU A 335 -13.02 13.98 -0.57
N PRO A 336 -12.48 13.77 -1.79
CA PRO A 336 -12.23 14.87 -2.72
C PRO A 336 -13.51 15.38 -3.37
N GLY A 337 -13.45 16.62 -3.87
CA GLY A 337 -14.52 17.27 -4.62
C GLY A 337 -15.84 17.33 -3.87
N HIS A 338 -16.93 16.97 -4.54
CA HIS A 338 -18.30 16.97 -4.00
C HIS A 338 -18.75 15.62 -3.42
N GLN A 339 -17.85 14.68 -3.20
CA GLN A 339 -18.22 13.33 -2.77
C GLN A 339 -18.93 13.31 -1.39
N GLU A 340 -18.49 14.17 -0.45
CA GLU A 340 -19.17 14.26 0.86
C GLU A 340 -20.59 14.88 0.72
N GLU A 341 -20.79 15.80 -0.21
CA GLU A 341 -22.12 16.37 -0.50
C GLU A 341 -23.06 15.32 -1.10
N VAL A 342 -22.56 14.46 -1.98
CA VAL A 342 -23.33 13.31 -2.51
C VAL A 342 -23.70 12.37 -1.36
N LEU A 343 -22.77 12.03 -0.48
CA LEU A 343 -23.04 11.19 0.68
C LEU A 343 -24.11 11.82 1.59
N LYS A 344 -24.03 13.13 1.85
CA LYS A 344 -25.05 13.86 2.62
C LYS A 344 -26.43 13.76 1.97
N ALA A 345 -26.52 13.95 0.68
CA ALA A 345 -27.80 13.82 -0.04
C ALA A 345 -28.36 12.38 0.05
N CYS A 346 -27.50 11.36 -0.02
CA CYS A 346 -27.92 9.97 0.20
C CYS A 346 -28.50 9.77 1.61
N VAL A 347 -27.83 10.25 2.66
CA VAL A 347 -28.28 10.14 4.05
C VAL A 347 -29.57 10.92 4.29
N GLU A 348 -29.68 12.14 3.76
CA GLU A 348 -30.87 12.99 3.86
C GLU A 348 -32.11 12.39 3.18
N SER A 349 -31.94 11.44 2.26
CA SER A 349 -33.06 10.71 1.65
C SER A 349 -33.84 9.85 2.65
N GLY A 350 -33.26 9.57 3.82
CA GLY A 350 -33.84 8.70 4.85
C GLY A 350 -33.79 7.21 4.51
N LYS A 351 -33.13 6.81 3.44
CA LYS A 351 -32.91 5.40 3.08
C LYS A 351 -31.68 4.85 3.84
N PRO A 352 -31.61 3.54 4.07
CA PRO A 352 -30.36 2.93 4.54
C PRO A 352 -29.23 3.23 3.57
N VAL A 353 -28.09 3.69 4.08
CA VAL A 353 -26.90 4.04 3.28
C VAL A 353 -25.73 3.18 3.68
N VAL A 354 -25.16 2.49 2.71
CA VAL A 354 -23.88 1.77 2.83
C VAL A 354 -22.82 2.52 2.05
N LEU A 355 -21.77 2.96 2.73
CA LEU A 355 -20.61 3.56 2.07
C LEU A 355 -19.59 2.48 1.74
N VAL A 356 -19.19 2.38 0.48
CA VAL A 356 -18.07 1.60 -0.02
C VAL A 356 -16.95 2.59 -0.36
N LEU A 357 -15.82 2.48 0.32
CA LEU A 357 -14.65 3.30 0.07
C LEU A 357 -13.65 2.56 -0.83
N LEU A 358 -13.13 3.26 -1.83
CA LEU A 358 -12.02 2.83 -2.68
C LEU A 358 -10.87 3.83 -2.52
N GLY A 359 -9.67 3.33 -2.21
CA GLY A 359 -8.51 4.18 -1.99
C GLY A 359 -7.31 3.40 -1.44
N GLY A 360 -6.11 3.95 -1.57
CA GLY A 360 -4.88 3.34 -1.08
C GLY A 360 -4.43 3.85 0.29
N SER A 361 -5.09 4.87 0.83
CA SER A 361 -4.68 5.55 2.07
C SER A 361 -5.88 5.92 2.94
N ALA A 362 -5.58 6.33 4.19
CA ALA A 362 -6.59 6.74 5.16
C ALA A 362 -7.42 7.95 4.68
N LEU A 363 -8.72 7.89 4.94
CA LEU A 363 -9.68 8.96 4.70
C LEU A 363 -10.38 9.37 6.01
N ALA A 364 -10.59 10.68 6.19
CA ALA A 364 -11.30 11.23 7.34
C ALA A 364 -12.82 11.27 7.04
N VAL A 365 -13.48 10.15 7.23
CA VAL A 365 -14.91 9.95 6.89
C VAL A 365 -15.83 10.13 8.09
N ASN A 366 -15.60 11.18 8.90
CA ASN A 366 -16.36 11.42 10.13
C ASN A 366 -17.87 11.49 9.88
N TYR A 367 -18.30 12.18 8.83
CA TYR A 367 -19.72 12.28 8.51
C TYR A 367 -20.35 10.91 8.24
N ALA A 368 -19.63 10.03 7.52
CA ALA A 368 -20.10 8.68 7.27
C ALA A 368 -20.14 7.85 8.56
N ASP A 369 -19.13 8.00 9.43
CA ASP A 369 -19.10 7.30 10.70
C ASP A 369 -20.28 7.68 11.59
N GLU A 370 -20.71 8.93 11.58
CA GLU A 370 -21.87 9.38 12.35
C GLU A 370 -23.20 8.95 11.71
N HIS A 371 -23.35 9.01 10.38
CA HIS A 371 -24.64 8.99 9.71
C HIS A 371 -24.91 7.81 8.77
N ALA A 372 -23.90 7.17 8.18
CA ALA A 372 -24.13 6.00 7.35
C ALA A 372 -24.42 4.77 8.21
N ASN A 373 -25.23 3.83 7.65
CA ASN A 373 -25.58 2.58 8.33
C ASN A 373 -24.43 1.58 8.37
N ALA A 374 -23.64 1.54 7.30
CA ALA A 374 -22.43 0.71 7.24
C ALA A 374 -21.35 1.36 6.39
N ILE A 375 -20.08 1.02 6.65
CA ILE A 375 -18.90 1.48 5.91
C ILE A 375 -18.01 0.28 5.64
N LEU A 376 -17.76 0.01 4.35
CA LEU A 376 -16.86 -1.02 3.86
C LEU A 376 -15.68 -0.36 3.15
N GLU A 377 -14.47 -0.53 3.65
CA GLU A 377 -13.24 -0.15 2.97
C GLU A 377 -12.79 -1.30 2.07
N ALA A 378 -12.79 -1.07 0.76
CA ALA A 378 -12.47 -2.05 -0.25
C ALA A 378 -11.05 -1.85 -0.84
N TRP A 379 -10.36 -0.77 -0.50
CA TRP A 379 -9.01 -0.44 -0.98
C TRP A 379 -8.98 -0.29 -2.51
N TYR A 380 -7.90 -0.73 -3.16
CA TYR A 380 -7.79 -0.99 -4.59
C TYR A 380 -7.88 -2.50 -4.81
N PRO A 381 -9.10 -3.05 -5.03
CA PRO A 381 -9.35 -4.48 -4.86
C PRO A 381 -8.94 -5.34 -6.07
N GLY A 382 -8.40 -4.74 -7.12
CA GLY A 382 -7.96 -5.45 -8.32
C GLY A 382 -9.07 -5.75 -9.32
N ALA A 383 -8.73 -6.48 -10.36
CA ALA A 383 -9.58 -6.69 -11.53
C ALA A 383 -10.97 -7.28 -11.25
N ARG A 384 -11.09 -8.10 -10.18
CA ARG A 384 -12.36 -8.70 -9.73
C ARG A 384 -12.94 -8.02 -8.49
N GLY A 385 -12.55 -6.77 -8.24
CA GLY A 385 -12.92 -6.02 -7.04
C GLY A 385 -14.41 -5.83 -6.87
N GLY A 386 -15.15 -5.53 -7.94
CA GLY A 386 -16.59 -5.35 -7.87
C GLY A 386 -17.33 -6.62 -7.45
N GLU A 387 -16.88 -7.78 -7.92
CA GLU A 387 -17.42 -9.07 -7.48
C GLU A 387 -17.18 -9.31 -5.98
N ALA A 388 -15.96 -9.03 -5.48
CA ALA A 388 -15.64 -9.17 -4.05
C ALA A 388 -16.46 -8.21 -3.18
N VAL A 389 -16.65 -6.97 -3.62
CA VAL A 389 -17.51 -5.99 -2.92
C VAL A 389 -18.95 -6.50 -2.85
N ALA A 390 -19.52 -6.94 -3.96
CA ALA A 390 -20.89 -7.48 -3.97
C ALA A 390 -21.03 -8.69 -3.03
N ARG A 391 -20.10 -9.62 -3.07
CA ARG A 391 -20.09 -10.80 -2.18
C ARG A 391 -20.04 -10.42 -0.70
N ALA A 392 -19.26 -9.39 -0.35
CA ALA A 392 -19.22 -8.86 1.00
C ALA A 392 -20.54 -8.18 1.39
N LEU A 393 -21.09 -7.31 0.53
CA LEU A 393 -22.34 -6.58 0.80
C LEU A 393 -23.54 -7.50 1.04
N PHE A 394 -23.63 -8.61 0.29
CA PHE A 394 -24.73 -9.56 0.38
C PHE A 394 -24.46 -10.81 1.24
N GLY A 395 -23.31 -10.83 1.94
CA GLY A 395 -22.98 -11.85 2.95
C GLY A 395 -22.55 -13.21 2.39
N GLU A 396 -22.20 -13.31 1.12
CA GLU A 396 -21.56 -14.51 0.57
C GLU A 396 -20.15 -14.67 1.12
N THR A 397 -19.44 -13.56 1.34
CA THR A 397 -18.18 -13.51 2.08
C THR A 397 -18.32 -12.66 3.34
N ASN A 398 -17.64 -13.06 4.40
CA ASN A 398 -17.57 -12.29 5.64
C ASN A 398 -16.35 -11.39 5.60
N PRO A 399 -16.48 -10.06 5.74
CA PRO A 399 -15.35 -9.16 5.82
C PRO A 399 -14.37 -9.58 6.93
N GLN A 400 -13.09 -9.62 6.59
CA GLN A 400 -12.05 -10.11 7.48
C GLN A 400 -10.75 -9.30 7.43
N GLY A 401 -10.78 -8.20 6.68
CA GLY A 401 -9.68 -7.23 6.61
C GLY A 401 -9.54 -6.48 7.92
N LYS A 402 -8.31 -6.05 8.21
CA LYS A 402 -7.98 -5.15 9.31
C LYS A 402 -7.18 -3.99 8.76
N LEU A 403 -7.36 -2.80 9.32
CA LEU A 403 -6.67 -1.61 8.87
C LEU A 403 -5.14 -1.73 9.06
N PRO A 404 -4.34 -1.65 8.01
CA PRO A 404 -2.87 -1.65 8.12
C PRO A 404 -2.31 -0.26 8.46
N VAL A 405 -3.18 0.74 8.60
CA VAL A 405 -2.85 2.14 8.92
C VAL A 405 -3.89 2.72 9.87
N THR A 406 -3.54 3.80 10.55
CA THR A 406 -4.45 4.56 11.41
C THR A 406 -5.28 5.53 10.55
N PHE A 407 -6.59 5.54 10.73
CA PHE A 407 -7.47 6.57 10.15
C PHE A 407 -7.67 7.68 11.17
N TYR A 408 -7.37 8.90 10.78
CA TYR A 408 -7.43 10.09 11.63
C TYR A 408 -8.76 10.82 11.42
N HIS A 409 -9.21 11.57 12.45
CA HIS A 409 -10.38 12.46 12.29
C HIS A 409 -10.10 13.63 11.36
N SER A 410 -8.84 14.08 11.29
CA SER A 410 -8.45 15.25 10.51
C SER A 410 -6.96 15.25 10.21
N ASP A 411 -6.57 15.88 9.12
CA ASP A 411 -5.17 16.22 8.82
C ASP A 411 -4.50 17.09 9.90
N ARG A 412 -5.29 17.84 10.71
CA ARG A 412 -4.80 18.56 11.89
C ARG A 412 -4.29 17.66 13.04
N ASP A 413 -4.58 16.38 12.98
CA ASP A 413 -4.06 15.40 13.94
C ASP A 413 -2.70 14.84 13.53
N LEU A 414 -2.24 15.17 12.32
CA LEU A 414 -0.93 14.82 11.82
C LEU A 414 0.10 15.90 12.16
N PRO A 415 1.35 15.52 12.50
CA PRO A 415 2.49 16.45 12.48
C PRO A 415 2.72 17.02 11.08
N GLU A 416 3.53 18.07 10.99
CA GLU A 416 3.97 18.65 9.72
C GLU A 416 4.51 17.57 8.78
N PHE A 417 4.13 17.64 7.50
CA PHE A 417 4.44 16.61 6.52
C PHE A 417 5.95 16.40 6.32
N THR A 418 6.74 17.44 6.45
CA THR A 418 8.19 17.41 6.35
C THR A 418 8.92 16.98 7.62
N ASP A 419 8.23 16.84 8.75
CA ASP A 419 8.79 16.31 9.98
C ASP A 419 8.77 14.78 9.97
N TYR A 420 9.92 14.15 9.93
CA TYR A 420 10.08 12.69 9.89
C TYR A 420 10.32 12.06 11.27
N ALA A 421 10.20 12.84 12.36
CA ALA A 421 10.11 12.28 13.70
C ALA A 421 8.83 11.48 13.89
N MET A 422 8.90 10.37 14.60
CA MET A 422 7.73 9.51 14.84
C MET A 422 6.78 10.05 15.91
N LYS A 423 7.18 11.04 16.67
CA LYS A 423 6.35 11.63 17.74
C LYS A 423 5.01 12.10 17.17
N GLY A 424 3.92 11.68 17.81
CA GLY A 424 2.55 12.03 17.41
C GLY A 424 2.01 11.31 16.16
N ARG A 425 2.80 10.37 15.56
CA ARG A 425 2.41 9.63 14.35
C ARG A 425 1.97 8.21 14.66
N THR A 426 1.02 7.74 13.90
CA THR A 426 0.52 6.36 13.88
C THR A 426 0.07 5.86 15.26
N TYR A 427 -0.53 4.67 15.33
CA TYR A 427 -0.92 4.01 16.59
C TYR A 427 0.21 3.92 17.63
N ARG A 428 1.47 3.96 17.17
CA ARG A 428 2.64 3.81 18.03
C ARG A 428 2.92 5.02 18.91
N TYR A 429 2.66 6.23 18.42
CA TYR A 429 3.03 7.48 19.09
C TYR A 429 1.88 8.49 19.20
N MET A 430 0.72 8.17 18.65
CA MET A 430 -0.46 9.03 18.70
C MET A 430 -1.02 9.10 20.12
N GLU A 431 -1.30 10.30 20.59
CA GLU A 431 -1.90 10.56 21.91
C GLU A 431 -3.41 10.78 21.82
N LYS A 432 -3.91 11.15 20.65
CA LYS A 432 -5.32 11.39 20.38
C LYS A 432 -6.02 10.08 19.97
N GLU A 433 -7.33 10.03 20.17
CA GLU A 433 -8.15 8.95 19.65
C GLU A 433 -8.18 8.98 18.11
N ALA A 434 -8.10 7.83 17.48
CA ALA A 434 -8.22 7.67 16.04
C ALA A 434 -9.68 7.56 15.62
N LEU A 435 -10.03 7.99 14.41
CA LEU A 435 -11.35 7.66 13.83
C LEU A 435 -11.50 6.13 13.75
N TYR A 436 -10.50 5.46 13.15
CA TYR A 436 -10.36 4.00 13.24
C TYR A 436 -8.90 3.66 13.51
N PRO A 437 -8.60 2.91 14.58
CA PRO A 437 -7.22 2.59 14.91
C PRO A 437 -6.61 1.55 13.95
N PHE A 438 -5.29 1.51 13.87
CA PHE A 438 -4.56 0.40 13.25
C PHE A 438 -5.05 -0.95 13.81
N GLY A 439 -5.20 -1.95 12.95
CA GLY A 439 -5.70 -3.28 13.32
C GLY A 439 -7.23 -3.37 13.41
N TYR A 440 -7.95 -2.26 13.24
CA TYR A 440 -9.41 -2.25 13.32
C TYR A 440 -10.06 -2.88 12.11
N GLY A 441 -11.17 -3.59 12.36
CA GLY A 441 -12.05 -4.15 11.34
C GLY A 441 -13.08 -5.05 12.00
N LEU A 442 -14.34 -4.89 11.58
CA LEU A 442 -15.48 -5.67 12.05
C LEU A 442 -15.68 -6.94 11.20
N SER A 443 -16.55 -7.80 11.67
CA SER A 443 -16.96 -9.05 11.00
C SER A 443 -18.45 -9.26 11.18
N TYR A 444 -19.09 -10.06 10.34
CA TYR A 444 -20.48 -10.51 10.51
C TYR A 444 -20.62 -11.57 11.62
N THR A 445 -19.52 -11.94 12.26
CA THR A 445 -19.51 -12.82 13.44
C THR A 445 -18.72 -12.17 14.58
N LYS A 446 -18.70 -12.80 15.74
CA LYS A 446 -17.92 -12.36 16.91
C LYS A 446 -16.93 -13.46 17.30
N PHE A 447 -15.75 -13.01 17.72
CA PHE A 447 -14.72 -13.91 18.24
C PHE A 447 -14.45 -13.61 19.72
N GLY A 448 -14.44 -14.63 20.53
CA GLY A 448 -14.04 -14.59 21.93
C GLY A 448 -12.58 -15.01 22.09
N PHE A 449 -11.85 -14.33 22.97
CA PHE A 449 -10.46 -14.61 23.29
C PHE A 449 -10.36 -15.03 24.76
N LYS A 450 -9.75 -16.21 25.04
CA LYS A 450 -9.60 -16.75 26.40
C LYS A 450 -8.22 -17.39 26.57
N ASN A 451 -7.83 -17.60 27.83
CA ASN A 451 -6.63 -18.34 28.20
C ASN A 451 -5.34 -17.83 27.57
N ALA A 452 -5.22 -16.49 27.42
CA ALA A 452 -3.97 -15.92 26.93
C ALA A 452 -2.81 -16.22 27.88
N ALA A 453 -1.72 -16.77 27.36
CA ALA A 453 -0.53 -17.11 28.13
C ALA A 453 0.74 -16.71 27.38
N VAL A 454 1.77 -16.38 28.13
CA VAL A 454 3.10 -16.02 27.62
C VAL A 454 4.13 -16.89 28.29
N SER A 455 5.01 -17.50 27.52
CA SER A 455 6.13 -18.30 28.00
C SER A 455 7.42 -17.95 27.28
N ALA A 456 8.57 -18.28 27.88
CA ALA A 456 9.84 -18.18 27.19
C ALA A 456 9.88 -19.20 26.04
N ASN A 457 10.48 -18.82 24.91
CA ASN A 457 10.62 -19.72 23.77
C ASN A 457 11.56 -20.88 24.11
N GLU A 458 11.07 -22.14 23.96
CA GLU A 458 11.84 -23.36 24.24
C GLU A 458 13.07 -23.52 23.31
N ALA A 459 13.09 -22.86 22.16
CA ALA A 459 14.20 -22.93 21.20
C ALA A 459 15.46 -22.13 21.61
N GLY A 460 15.45 -21.49 22.79
CA GLY A 460 16.62 -20.75 23.30
C GLY A 460 16.90 -19.46 22.55
N SER A 461 15.95 -18.96 21.77
CA SER A 461 15.99 -17.61 21.18
C SER A 461 15.50 -16.56 22.20
N ASP A 462 15.89 -15.30 22.03
CA ASP A 462 15.42 -14.17 22.86
C ASP A 462 13.91 -13.83 22.62
N GLY A 463 13.11 -14.81 22.21
CA GLY A 463 11.69 -14.67 21.88
C GLY A 463 10.75 -15.10 23.00
N LEU A 464 9.48 -14.74 22.85
CA LEU A 464 8.38 -15.17 23.69
C LEU A 464 7.34 -15.91 22.84
N ASP A 465 6.83 -17.02 23.35
CA ASP A 465 5.67 -17.71 22.81
C ASP A 465 4.40 -17.17 23.45
N VAL A 466 3.47 -16.75 22.63
CA VAL A 466 2.15 -16.27 23.05
C VAL A 466 1.09 -17.23 22.54
N THR A 467 0.28 -17.76 23.43
CA THR A 467 -0.86 -18.62 23.10
C THR A 467 -2.16 -17.99 23.53
N VAL A 468 -3.22 -18.20 22.77
CA VAL A 468 -4.57 -17.73 23.08
C VAL A 468 -5.60 -18.67 22.44
N ASP A 469 -6.67 -18.96 23.15
CA ASP A 469 -7.83 -19.66 22.60
C ASP A 469 -8.75 -18.66 21.90
N VAL A 470 -9.03 -18.91 20.62
CA VAL A 470 -9.96 -18.10 19.81
C VAL A 470 -11.18 -18.92 19.46
N THR A 471 -12.35 -18.42 19.80
CA THR A 471 -13.64 -19.08 19.55
C THR A 471 -14.54 -18.20 18.72
N ASN A 472 -15.12 -18.72 17.64
CA ASN A 472 -16.20 -18.06 16.93
C ASN A 472 -17.49 -18.23 17.77
N GLU A 473 -18.00 -17.11 18.30
CA GLU A 473 -19.19 -17.06 19.15
C GLU A 473 -20.47 -16.79 18.37
N GLY A 474 -20.38 -16.50 17.09
CA GLY A 474 -21.52 -16.23 16.20
C GLY A 474 -21.88 -17.42 15.32
N SER A 475 -22.80 -17.17 14.39
CA SER A 475 -23.35 -18.19 13.47
C SER A 475 -22.71 -18.19 12.08
N VAL A 476 -21.91 -17.17 11.75
CA VAL A 476 -21.28 -17.00 10.44
C VAL A 476 -19.83 -17.44 10.52
N ALA A 477 -19.37 -18.22 9.56
CA ALA A 477 -17.96 -18.57 9.45
C ALA A 477 -17.12 -17.30 9.18
N GLY A 478 -15.92 -17.24 9.76
CA GLY A 478 -15.03 -16.09 9.61
C GLY A 478 -13.61 -16.39 10.00
N ARG A 479 -12.73 -15.44 9.75
CA ARG A 479 -11.33 -15.44 10.18
C ARG A 479 -11.07 -14.21 11.03
N GLU A 480 -10.26 -14.37 12.06
CA GLU A 480 -9.83 -13.26 12.91
C GLU A 480 -8.33 -13.09 12.86
N SER A 481 -7.88 -11.85 12.85
CA SER A 481 -6.46 -11.52 12.99
C SER A 481 -6.13 -11.35 14.47
N VAL A 482 -5.29 -12.22 14.98
CA VAL A 482 -4.79 -12.15 16.37
C VAL A 482 -3.51 -11.33 16.36
N GLU A 483 -3.56 -10.17 16.95
CA GLU A 483 -2.45 -9.23 17.00
C GLU A 483 -1.81 -9.22 18.38
N VAL A 484 -0.51 -9.42 18.44
CA VAL A 484 0.26 -9.39 19.70
C VAL A 484 1.06 -8.10 19.76
N TYR A 485 0.76 -7.28 20.75
CA TYR A 485 1.43 -6.00 20.98
C TYR A 485 2.34 -6.07 22.19
N VAL A 486 3.50 -5.43 22.07
CA VAL A 486 4.46 -5.27 23.17
C VAL A 486 4.56 -3.81 23.53
N LYS A 487 4.41 -3.50 24.82
CA LYS A 487 4.63 -2.18 25.40
C LYS A 487 5.84 -2.22 26.34
N ALA A 488 6.75 -1.29 26.16
CA ALA A 488 7.86 -1.10 27.10
C ALA A 488 7.55 0.05 28.06
N GLU A 489 7.85 -0.14 29.35
CA GLU A 489 7.68 0.90 30.37
C GLU A 489 8.97 1.73 30.51
N ARG A 490 9.23 2.59 29.53
CA ARG A 490 10.37 3.54 29.52
C ARG A 490 9.89 4.90 29.03
N GLU A 491 10.58 5.95 29.42
CA GLU A 491 10.35 7.28 28.83
C GLU A 491 10.63 7.26 27.31
N ASN A 492 9.84 8.03 26.56
CA ASN A 492 9.95 8.15 25.08
C ASN A 492 9.82 6.83 24.30
N THR A 493 9.05 5.87 24.84
CA THR A 493 8.74 4.63 24.14
C THR A 493 7.38 4.74 23.43
N PRO A 494 7.18 3.99 22.32
CA PRO A 494 5.85 3.90 21.69
C PRO A 494 4.80 3.37 22.65
N ASN A 495 3.54 3.66 22.35
CA ASN A 495 2.38 3.18 23.11
C ASN A 495 2.40 1.64 23.24
N ALA A 496 2.26 0.97 22.13
CA ALA A 496 2.41 -0.46 22.00
C ALA A 496 2.84 -0.76 20.56
N GLN A 497 3.63 -1.79 20.34
CA GLN A 497 4.11 -2.16 19.01
C GLN A 497 3.63 -3.54 18.63
N LEU A 498 3.07 -3.70 17.45
CA LEU A 498 2.77 -5.01 16.88
C LEU A 498 4.08 -5.81 16.73
N LYS A 499 4.12 -6.99 17.32
CA LYS A 499 5.29 -7.91 17.30
C LYS A 499 4.94 -9.31 16.85
N GLY A 500 3.67 -9.70 16.89
CA GLY A 500 3.19 -10.97 16.41
C GLY A 500 1.82 -10.84 15.75
N LEU A 501 1.59 -11.68 14.73
CA LEU A 501 0.33 -11.73 13.98
C LEU A 501 0.05 -13.19 13.60
N ALA A 502 -1.17 -13.62 13.87
CA ALA A 502 -1.72 -14.89 13.39
C ALA A 502 -3.14 -14.65 12.80
N LYS A 503 -3.57 -15.47 11.82
CA LYS A 503 -4.90 -15.37 11.20
C LYS A 503 -5.54 -16.76 11.01
#